data_d5cac978ebd35df57fbb25526e144f66
#
_entry.id   d5cac978ebd35df57fbb25526e144f66
#
_cell.length_a   1.000
_cell.length_b   1.000
_cell.length_c   1.000
_cell.angle_alpha   90.00
_cell.angle_beta   90.00
_cell.angle_gamma   90.00
#
_symmetry.space_group_name_H-M   'P 1'
#
loop_
_entity.id
_entity.type
_entity.pdbx_description
1 polymer ?
#
loop_
_entity_poly.entity_id
_entity_poly.type
_entity_poly.pdbx_seq_one_letter_code
_entity_poly.pdbx_strand_id
1 'polypeptide(L)'
;MEGVVKVEGYAPVVNKNVSIVEAVGAFLSECDIRANSKNVYRRGLLYFFKWVESSGRTISELTRADILAFKETLLQTHSNLTIAGYMVALRRFYEWCEGNKLYPNIAKGIKSPKRKNTYLKEHLRENQIHQLLRHFEGNSRDYAIVNLLLRTGLRCVEVVRANIDDITYKGGQRILRVWGKGRDERDNFVVLTDKAYAPIKAYLETRGSTTLKEPLFVSTSNRNLNGRLTTRTISKICKEGFRAIGIDAHEYTAHSLRHTTAVMLLKNGSLADVQSVLRHASPATSQIYTKSIEEELRLANPSEMKLDGIF
;
A
#
# COMPACT_ATOMS: atom_id res chain seq x y z
N MET A 1 -48.28 0.88 33.67
CA MET A 1 -47.12 1.15 34.55
C MET A 1 -45.86 0.84 33.72
N GLU A 2 -45.33 1.86 33.10
CA GLU A 2 -44.11 1.75 32.30
C GLU A 2 -42.89 1.89 33.21
N GLY A 3 -42.12 0.85 33.32
CA GLY A 3 -40.87 0.82 34.06
C GLY A 3 -39.76 1.44 33.29
N VAL A 4 -39.45 2.72 33.50
CA VAL A 4 -38.25 3.38 33.03
C VAL A 4 -37.07 2.82 33.84
N VAL A 5 -36.28 1.95 33.23
CA VAL A 5 -34.98 1.54 33.76
C VAL A 5 -34.03 2.74 33.60
N LYS A 6 -33.83 3.51 34.67
CA LYS A 6 -32.75 4.46 34.79
C LYS A 6 -31.45 3.67 34.82
N VAL A 7 -30.72 3.69 33.70
CA VAL A 7 -29.30 3.35 33.69
C VAL A 7 -28.60 4.51 34.41
N GLU A 8 -28.12 4.30 35.62
CA GLU A 8 -27.32 5.29 36.34
C GLU A 8 -26.10 5.66 35.50
N GLY A 9 -26.06 6.95 35.21
CA GLY A 9 -25.19 7.53 34.22
C GLY A 9 -23.73 7.59 34.68
N TYR A 10 -22.87 7.10 33.86
CA TYR A 10 -21.56 7.72 33.68
C TYR A 10 -21.77 9.11 33.09
N ALA A 11 -21.76 10.13 33.96
CA ALA A 11 -21.58 11.49 33.46
C ALA A 11 -20.19 11.55 32.81
N PRO A 12 -20.08 11.88 31.52
CA PRO A 12 -18.78 11.97 30.89
C PRO A 12 -18.02 13.11 31.56
N VAL A 13 -16.97 12.80 32.32
CA VAL A 13 -16.02 13.81 32.78
C VAL A 13 -15.20 14.19 31.55
N VAL A 14 -15.81 15.00 30.69
CA VAL A 14 -15.06 15.71 29.67
C VAL A 14 -14.29 16.76 30.44
N ASN A 15 -13.00 16.51 30.62
CA ASN A 15 -12.09 17.52 31.13
C ASN A 15 -12.14 18.68 30.11
N LYS A 16 -12.84 19.76 30.43
CA LYS A 16 -13.22 20.87 29.53
C LYS A 16 -12.03 21.59 28.91
N ASN A 17 -10.81 21.19 29.24
CA ASN A 17 -9.56 21.86 28.87
C ASN A 17 -8.66 21.10 27.88
N VAL A 18 -9.04 19.90 27.40
CA VAL A 18 -8.21 19.17 26.44
C VAL A 18 -8.78 19.35 25.03
N SER A 19 -8.01 19.94 24.14
CA SER A 19 -8.42 20.07 22.74
C SER A 19 -8.49 18.68 22.08
N ILE A 20 -9.34 18.53 21.06
CA ILE A 20 -9.44 17.26 20.28
C ILE A 20 -8.07 16.89 19.68
N VAL A 21 -7.30 17.88 19.27
CA VAL A 21 -5.97 17.65 18.69
C VAL A 21 -5.02 17.04 19.74
N GLU A 22 -5.07 17.54 20.98
CA GLU A 22 -4.30 16.99 22.10
C GLU A 22 -4.76 15.58 22.48
N ALA A 23 -6.07 15.33 22.58
CA ALA A 23 -6.60 13.98 22.84
C ALA A 23 -6.21 12.96 21.77
N VAL A 24 -6.31 13.33 20.50
CA VAL A 24 -5.86 12.50 19.38
C VAL A 24 -4.33 12.30 19.42
N GLY A 25 -3.58 13.33 19.81
CA GLY A 25 -2.12 13.27 20.01
C GLY A 25 -1.74 12.29 21.11
N ALA A 26 -2.36 12.37 22.29
CA ALA A 26 -2.15 11.47 23.42
C ALA A 26 -2.48 10.01 23.05
N PHE A 27 -3.65 9.77 22.47
CA PHE A 27 -4.02 8.45 21.97
C PHE A 27 -2.98 7.87 21.02
N LEU A 28 -2.53 8.65 20.02
CA LEU A 28 -1.57 8.18 19.04
C LEU A 28 -0.17 7.95 19.62
N SER A 29 0.21 8.67 20.70
CA SER A 29 1.49 8.42 21.39
C SER A 29 1.49 7.08 22.10
N GLU A 30 0.37 6.70 22.72
CA GLU A 30 0.21 5.43 23.43
C GLU A 30 -0.06 4.23 22.52
N CYS A 31 -0.44 4.47 21.24
CA CYS A 31 -0.63 3.38 20.30
C CYS A 31 0.69 2.67 19.95
N ASP A 32 0.80 1.37 20.24
CA ASP A 32 1.88 0.52 19.74
C ASP A 32 1.59 0.07 18.30
N ILE A 33 1.66 1.00 17.38
CA ILE A 33 1.49 0.78 15.94
C ILE A 33 2.49 1.61 15.14
N ARG A 34 2.75 1.18 13.89
CA ARG A 34 3.70 1.86 13.01
C ARG A 34 3.28 3.28 12.65
N ALA A 35 4.25 4.14 12.39
CA ALA A 35 4.04 5.55 12.03
C ALA A 35 3.01 5.75 10.90
N ASN A 36 3.06 4.91 9.85
CA ASN A 36 2.09 4.98 8.76
C ASN A 36 0.65 4.65 9.21
N SER A 37 0.49 3.70 10.12
CA SER A 37 -0.83 3.38 10.72
C SER A 37 -1.30 4.52 11.62
N LYS A 38 -0.40 5.12 12.42
CA LYS A 38 -0.70 6.32 13.20
C LYS A 38 -1.20 7.47 12.31
N ASN A 39 -0.60 7.66 11.13
CA ASN A 39 -1.04 8.68 10.17
C ASN A 39 -2.44 8.39 9.59
N VAL A 40 -2.77 7.13 9.34
CA VAL A 40 -4.13 6.74 8.90
C VAL A 40 -5.14 7.00 10.02
N TYR A 41 -4.81 6.64 11.26
CA TYR A 41 -5.68 6.89 12.42
C TYR A 41 -5.88 8.38 12.64
N ARG A 42 -4.79 9.17 12.66
CA ARG A 42 -4.87 10.63 12.78
C ARG A 42 -5.80 11.24 11.75
N ARG A 43 -5.66 10.85 10.47
CA ARG A 43 -6.50 11.36 9.38
C ARG A 43 -7.96 11.00 9.59
N GLY A 44 -8.26 9.75 9.95
CA GLY A 44 -9.63 9.29 10.17
C GLY A 44 -10.30 10.00 11.34
N LEU A 45 -9.57 10.18 12.45
CA LEU A 45 -10.07 10.89 13.63
C LEU A 45 -10.30 12.37 13.36
N LEU A 46 -9.32 13.07 12.77
CA LEU A 46 -9.49 14.48 12.44
C LEU A 46 -10.62 14.71 11.41
N TYR A 47 -10.79 13.78 10.47
CA TYR A 47 -11.90 13.84 9.52
C TYR A 47 -13.26 13.69 10.21
N PHE A 48 -13.35 12.77 11.19
CA PHE A 48 -14.55 12.61 12.01
C PHE A 48 -14.88 13.84 12.83
N PHE A 49 -13.93 14.40 13.57
CA PHE A 49 -14.17 15.57 14.39
C PHE A 49 -14.49 16.82 13.57
N LYS A 50 -13.89 16.96 12.38
CA LYS A 50 -14.29 18.01 11.44
C LYS A 50 -15.74 17.84 10.96
N TRP A 51 -16.17 16.60 10.72
CA TRP A 51 -17.56 16.31 10.37
C TRP A 51 -18.50 16.62 11.54
N VAL A 52 -18.14 16.31 12.78
CA VAL A 52 -18.90 16.66 14.00
C VAL A 52 -19.09 18.17 14.06
N GLU A 53 -18.03 18.94 13.93
CA GLU A 53 -18.05 20.40 13.92
C GLU A 53 -18.97 20.95 12.82
N SER A 54 -18.77 20.49 11.57
CA SER A 54 -19.57 20.95 10.42
C SER A 54 -21.05 20.56 10.49
N SER A 55 -21.39 19.57 11.32
CA SER A 55 -22.76 19.11 11.53
C SER A 55 -23.45 19.79 12.73
N GLY A 56 -22.78 20.75 13.37
CA GLY A 56 -23.32 21.46 14.55
C GLY A 56 -23.49 20.58 15.79
N ARG A 57 -22.81 19.43 15.86
CA ARG A 57 -22.89 18.51 16.99
C ARG A 57 -21.92 18.89 18.10
N THR A 58 -22.35 18.66 19.34
CA THR A 58 -21.51 18.87 20.50
C THR A 58 -20.71 17.61 20.82
N ILE A 59 -19.40 17.74 20.98
CA ILE A 59 -18.50 16.58 21.21
C ILE A 59 -18.86 15.80 22.48
N SER A 60 -19.27 16.49 23.53
CA SER A 60 -19.68 15.89 24.82
C SER A 60 -21.01 15.13 24.75
N GLU A 61 -21.77 15.29 23.68
CA GLU A 61 -23.10 14.68 23.50
C GLU A 61 -23.10 13.61 22.40
N LEU A 62 -21.93 13.28 21.86
CA LEU A 62 -21.83 12.30 20.80
C LEU A 62 -22.31 10.92 21.26
N THR A 63 -23.06 10.28 20.42
CA THR A 63 -23.66 8.97 20.64
C THR A 63 -23.23 7.97 19.57
N ARG A 64 -23.61 6.72 19.77
CA ARG A 64 -23.46 5.68 18.75
C ARG A 64 -24.15 6.05 17.42
N ALA A 65 -25.26 6.76 17.46
CA ALA A 65 -25.99 7.19 16.28
C ALA A 65 -25.14 8.14 15.42
N ASP A 66 -24.33 8.99 16.06
CA ASP A 66 -23.44 9.93 15.34
C ASP A 66 -22.32 9.22 14.61
N ILE A 67 -21.75 8.14 15.19
CA ILE A 67 -20.78 7.30 14.48
C ILE A 67 -21.40 6.60 13.27
N LEU A 68 -22.66 6.15 13.38
CA LEU A 68 -23.39 5.55 12.25
C LEU A 68 -23.70 6.59 11.17
N ALA A 69 -24.17 7.79 11.54
CA ALA A 69 -24.43 8.87 10.59
C ALA A 69 -23.15 9.29 9.85
N PHE A 70 -22.03 9.40 10.57
CA PHE A 70 -20.73 9.65 9.93
C PHE A 70 -20.35 8.56 8.94
N LYS A 71 -20.54 7.29 9.32
CA LYS A 71 -20.27 6.15 8.41
C LYS A 71 -21.14 6.23 7.14
N GLU A 72 -22.41 6.57 7.25
CA GLU A 72 -23.31 6.74 6.08
C GLU A 72 -22.83 7.88 5.18
N THR A 73 -22.37 9.01 5.74
CA THR A 73 -21.78 10.11 4.97
C THR A 73 -20.52 9.65 4.22
N LEU A 74 -19.69 8.83 4.86
CA LEU A 74 -18.49 8.28 4.21
C LEU A 74 -18.81 7.32 3.06
N LEU A 75 -19.89 6.54 3.15
CA LEU A 75 -20.29 5.59 2.11
C LEU A 75 -20.62 6.28 0.78
N GLN A 76 -21.00 7.54 0.81
CA GLN A 76 -21.31 8.35 -0.39
C GLN A 76 -20.03 8.86 -1.10
N THR A 77 -18.91 9.01 -0.37
CA THR A 77 -17.75 9.75 -0.88
C THR A 77 -16.43 8.97 -0.83
N HIS A 78 -16.38 7.86 -0.10
CA HIS A 78 -15.14 7.14 0.15
C HIS A 78 -15.26 5.65 -0.21
N SER A 79 -14.11 5.03 -0.55
CA SER A 79 -14.05 3.59 -0.76
C SER A 79 -14.24 2.81 0.55
N ASN A 80 -14.82 1.60 0.47
CA ASN A 80 -15.00 0.72 1.63
C ASN A 80 -13.69 0.46 2.40
N LEU A 81 -12.54 0.47 1.71
CA LEU A 81 -11.24 0.30 2.33
C LEU A 81 -10.85 1.52 3.19
N THR A 82 -11.10 2.73 2.70
CA THR A 82 -10.87 3.98 3.46
C THR A 82 -11.78 4.03 4.67
N ILE A 83 -13.07 3.74 4.48
CA ILE A 83 -14.05 3.71 5.56
C ILE A 83 -13.66 2.69 6.62
N ALA A 84 -13.23 1.49 6.21
CA ALA A 84 -12.77 0.46 7.15
C ALA A 84 -11.59 0.97 8.00
N GLY A 85 -10.63 1.69 7.41
CA GLY A 85 -9.52 2.30 8.13
C GLY A 85 -9.98 3.35 9.15
N TYR A 86 -10.93 4.22 8.78
CA TYR A 86 -11.47 5.23 9.67
C TYR A 86 -12.31 4.61 10.81
N MET A 87 -13.11 3.60 10.51
CA MET A 87 -13.88 2.89 11.53
C MET A 87 -12.99 2.13 12.53
N VAL A 88 -11.84 1.60 12.08
CA VAL A 88 -10.85 1.02 12.99
C VAL A 88 -10.26 2.11 13.91
N ALA A 89 -9.89 3.26 13.37
CA ALA A 89 -9.35 4.36 14.15
C ALA A 89 -10.35 4.84 15.21
N LEU A 90 -11.62 5.02 14.85
CA LEU A 90 -12.68 5.40 15.79
C LEU A 90 -12.89 4.39 16.91
N ARG A 91 -12.97 3.09 16.57
CA ARG A 91 -13.13 2.05 17.60
C ARG A 91 -11.96 2.04 18.59
N ARG A 92 -10.72 2.15 18.11
CA ARG A 92 -9.52 2.19 18.93
C ARG A 92 -9.44 3.45 19.78
N PHE A 93 -9.86 4.58 19.23
CA PHE A 93 -9.86 5.85 19.95
C PHE A 93 -10.90 5.82 21.08
N TYR A 94 -12.14 5.40 20.82
CA TYR A 94 -13.16 5.34 21.86
C TYR A 94 -12.93 4.22 22.88
N GLU A 95 -12.26 3.11 22.50
CA GLU A 95 -11.76 2.10 23.42
C GLU A 95 -10.72 2.69 24.38
N TRP A 96 -9.80 3.49 23.87
CA TRP A 96 -8.80 4.22 24.66
C TRP A 96 -9.45 5.27 25.57
N CYS A 97 -10.43 6.03 25.06
CA CYS A 97 -11.19 6.99 25.88
C CYS A 97 -11.90 6.32 27.04
N GLU A 98 -12.55 5.18 26.81
CA GLU A 98 -13.22 4.39 27.85
C GLU A 98 -12.23 3.88 28.91
N GLY A 99 -11.09 3.34 28.47
CA GLY A 99 -10.01 2.87 29.36
C GLY A 99 -9.43 3.97 30.24
N ASN A 100 -9.33 5.19 29.72
CA ASN A 100 -8.86 6.36 30.44
C ASN A 100 -9.99 7.15 31.16
N LYS A 101 -11.22 6.62 31.18
CA LYS A 101 -12.41 7.25 31.81
C LYS A 101 -12.71 8.66 31.27
N LEU A 102 -12.38 8.92 30.02
CA LEU A 102 -12.59 10.21 29.35
C LEU A 102 -13.97 10.28 28.67
N TYR A 103 -14.37 9.18 28.00
CA TYR A 103 -15.64 9.11 27.26
C TYR A 103 -16.07 7.64 27.07
N PRO A 104 -17.38 7.34 27.08
CA PRO A 104 -17.86 5.98 26.84
C PRO A 104 -17.54 5.51 25.42
N ASN A 105 -17.37 4.19 25.23
CA ASN A 105 -17.07 3.62 23.93
C ASN A 105 -18.30 3.55 23.02
N ILE A 106 -18.66 4.67 22.43
CA ILE A 106 -19.79 4.79 21.49
C ILE A 106 -19.55 4.10 20.15
N ALA A 107 -18.31 3.71 19.84
CA ALA A 107 -17.95 3.01 18.60
C ALA A 107 -17.93 1.47 18.74
N LYS A 108 -18.19 0.95 19.94
CA LYS A 108 -18.14 -0.50 20.25
C LYS A 108 -19.11 -1.29 19.34
N GLY A 109 -18.59 -2.33 18.70
CA GLY A 109 -19.39 -3.23 17.86
C GLY A 109 -19.88 -2.65 16.52
N ILE A 110 -19.50 -1.42 16.14
CA ILE A 110 -19.81 -0.88 14.81
C ILE A 110 -18.94 -1.58 13.78
N LYS A 111 -19.59 -2.27 12.83
CA LYS A 111 -18.91 -3.01 11.77
C LYS A 111 -18.38 -2.08 10.67
N SER A 112 -17.18 -2.36 10.20
CA SER A 112 -16.69 -1.76 8.95
C SER A 112 -17.45 -2.32 7.76
N PRO A 113 -17.61 -1.56 6.64
CA PRO A 113 -18.21 -2.10 5.44
C PRO A 113 -17.39 -3.27 4.89
N LYS A 114 -18.06 -4.25 4.29
CA LYS A 114 -17.37 -5.38 3.64
C LYS A 114 -16.48 -4.86 2.52
N ARG A 115 -15.25 -5.37 2.46
CA ARG A 115 -14.36 -5.07 1.32
C ARG A 115 -14.98 -5.68 0.07
N LYS A 116 -15.28 -4.84 -0.92
CA LYS A 116 -15.55 -5.34 -2.26
C LYS A 116 -14.19 -5.66 -2.89
N ASN A 117 -13.96 -6.92 -3.22
CA ASN A 117 -12.74 -7.36 -3.93
C ASN A 117 -12.79 -6.98 -5.43
N THR A 118 -13.41 -5.86 -5.78
CA THR A 118 -13.63 -5.43 -7.15
C THR A 118 -12.47 -4.66 -7.77
N TYR A 119 -11.41 -4.40 -7.01
CA TYR A 119 -10.27 -3.68 -7.52
C TYR A 119 -9.11 -4.64 -7.82
N LEU A 120 -9.15 -5.21 -9.01
CA LEU A 120 -7.97 -5.83 -9.63
C LEU A 120 -7.16 -4.70 -10.27
N LYS A 121 -5.91 -4.56 -9.85
CA LYS A 121 -4.97 -3.68 -10.54
C LYS A 121 -4.68 -4.28 -11.90
N GLU A 122 -4.74 -3.45 -12.93
CA GLU A 122 -4.38 -3.86 -14.25
C GLU A 122 -2.89 -4.16 -14.35
N HIS A 123 -2.54 -5.11 -15.20
CA HIS A 123 -1.17 -5.46 -15.53
C HIS A 123 -0.85 -5.03 -16.97
N LEU A 124 0.43 -4.88 -17.26
CA LEU A 124 0.90 -4.56 -18.61
C LEU A 124 0.95 -5.83 -19.47
N ARG A 125 0.55 -5.72 -20.74
CA ARG A 125 0.81 -6.72 -21.77
C ARG A 125 2.28 -6.67 -22.19
N GLU A 126 2.80 -7.73 -22.81
CA GLU A 126 4.21 -7.82 -23.21
C GLU A 126 4.66 -6.66 -24.12
N ASN A 127 3.84 -6.32 -25.11
CA ASN A 127 4.14 -5.17 -25.99
C ASN A 127 4.21 -3.84 -25.22
N GLN A 128 3.34 -3.64 -24.22
CA GLN A 128 3.36 -2.45 -23.36
C GLN A 128 4.59 -2.41 -22.45
N ILE A 129 5.07 -3.57 -21.98
CA ILE A 129 6.32 -3.66 -21.22
C ILE A 129 7.49 -3.18 -22.08
N HIS A 130 7.58 -3.65 -23.33
CA HIS A 130 8.63 -3.23 -24.25
C HIS A 130 8.54 -1.74 -24.58
N GLN A 131 7.35 -1.21 -24.85
CA GLN A 131 7.13 0.22 -25.06
C GLN A 131 7.55 1.06 -23.85
N LEU A 132 7.18 0.62 -22.66
CA LEU A 132 7.51 1.31 -21.40
C LEU A 132 9.03 1.36 -21.18
N LEU A 133 9.73 0.25 -21.36
CA LEU A 133 11.18 0.19 -21.22
C LEU A 133 11.87 1.08 -22.27
N ARG A 134 11.43 1.01 -23.52
CA ARG A 134 11.95 1.88 -24.61
C ARG A 134 11.78 3.37 -24.32
N HIS A 135 10.66 3.77 -23.72
CA HIS A 135 10.43 5.17 -23.35
C HIS A 135 11.52 5.71 -22.40
N PHE A 136 12.05 4.86 -21.52
CA PHE A 136 13.05 5.28 -20.54
C PHE A 136 14.51 5.11 -21.00
N GLU A 137 14.81 4.56 -22.19
CA GLU A 137 16.20 4.32 -22.67
C GLU A 137 17.09 5.57 -22.62
N GLY A 138 16.51 6.76 -22.82
CA GLY A 138 17.22 8.04 -22.71
C GLY A 138 17.50 8.53 -21.29
N ASN A 139 17.00 7.84 -20.24
CA ASN A 139 17.18 8.20 -18.84
C ASN A 139 17.65 6.98 -18.06
N SER A 140 18.97 6.84 -17.88
CA SER A 140 19.59 5.66 -17.24
C SER A 140 19.04 5.33 -15.87
N ARG A 141 18.73 6.35 -15.03
CA ARG A 141 18.16 6.14 -13.70
C ARG A 141 16.74 5.57 -13.77
N ASP A 142 15.86 6.23 -14.52
CA ASP A 142 14.45 5.86 -14.56
C ASP A 142 14.25 4.53 -15.29
N TYR A 143 15.07 4.28 -16.33
CA TYR A 143 15.15 2.96 -16.96
C TYR A 143 15.54 1.86 -15.98
N ALA A 144 16.61 2.07 -15.18
CA ALA A 144 17.06 1.09 -14.20
C ALA A 144 16.00 0.83 -13.12
N ILE A 145 15.29 1.87 -12.64
CA ILE A 145 14.20 1.74 -11.66
C ILE A 145 13.05 0.89 -12.23
N VAL A 146 12.56 1.24 -13.43
CA VAL A 146 11.40 0.57 -14.04
C VAL A 146 11.75 -0.87 -14.42
N ASN A 147 12.94 -1.10 -14.99
CA ASN A 147 13.44 -2.44 -15.30
C ASN A 147 13.59 -3.30 -14.04
N LEU A 148 14.13 -2.75 -12.95
CA LEU A 148 14.26 -3.46 -11.67
C LEU A 148 12.89 -3.84 -11.12
N LEU A 149 11.92 -2.91 -11.10
CA LEU A 149 10.55 -3.17 -10.62
C LEU A 149 9.88 -4.30 -11.41
N LEU A 150 9.97 -4.28 -12.74
CA LEU A 150 9.39 -5.30 -13.62
C LEU A 150 10.02 -6.67 -13.46
N ARG A 151 11.36 -6.74 -13.29
CA ARG A 151 12.07 -8.03 -13.23
C ARG A 151 12.06 -8.69 -11.86
N THR A 152 11.85 -7.91 -10.79
CA THR A 152 11.95 -8.41 -9.41
C THR A 152 10.65 -8.28 -8.62
N GLY A 153 9.68 -7.56 -9.15
CA GLY A 153 8.43 -7.28 -8.45
C GLY A 153 8.61 -6.54 -7.11
N LEU A 154 9.70 -5.80 -6.92
CA LEU A 154 9.96 -5.02 -5.73
C LEU A 154 8.84 -4.00 -5.47
N ARG A 155 8.58 -3.71 -4.20
CA ARG A 155 7.72 -2.57 -3.83
C ARG A 155 8.52 -1.27 -3.94
N CYS A 156 7.84 -0.16 -4.27
CA CYS A 156 8.51 1.16 -4.34
C CYS A 156 9.32 1.49 -3.09
N VAL A 157 8.82 1.14 -1.90
CA VAL A 157 9.52 1.40 -0.64
C VAL A 157 10.79 0.57 -0.49
N GLU A 158 10.83 -0.64 -1.06
CA GLU A 158 12.02 -1.51 -1.05
C GLU A 158 13.10 -0.91 -1.95
N VAL A 159 12.72 -0.40 -3.14
CA VAL A 159 13.63 0.30 -4.04
C VAL A 159 14.15 1.60 -3.43
N VAL A 160 13.29 2.39 -2.79
CA VAL A 160 13.69 3.64 -2.10
C VAL A 160 14.70 3.38 -0.98
N ARG A 161 14.54 2.29 -0.22
CA ARG A 161 15.39 1.97 0.92
C ARG A 161 16.71 1.32 0.54
N ALA A 162 16.84 0.81 -0.67
CA ALA A 162 18.04 0.13 -1.14
C ALA A 162 19.25 1.09 -1.18
N ASN A 163 20.38 0.60 -0.72
CA ASN A 163 21.70 1.23 -0.84
C ASN A 163 22.56 0.46 -1.85
N ILE A 164 23.70 1.02 -2.22
CA ILE A 164 24.64 0.37 -3.13
C ILE A 164 25.20 -0.91 -2.50
N ASP A 165 25.51 -0.91 -1.19
CA ASP A 165 26.02 -2.06 -0.44
C ASP A 165 24.98 -3.17 -0.22
N ASP A 166 23.70 -2.96 -0.60
CA ASP A 166 22.69 -4.00 -0.61
C ASP A 166 22.82 -4.96 -1.79
N ILE A 167 23.57 -4.56 -2.83
CA ILE A 167 23.95 -5.45 -3.92
C ILE A 167 25.13 -6.30 -3.46
N THR A 168 24.91 -7.62 -3.36
CA THR A 168 25.91 -8.56 -2.87
C THR A 168 25.73 -9.92 -3.55
N TYR A 169 26.43 -10.94 -3.07
CA TYR A 169 26.31 -12.30 -3.59
C TYR A 169 25.81 -13.27 -2.51
N LYS A 170 25.03 -14.25 -2.92
CA LYS A 170 24.54 -15.35 -2.09
C LYS A 170 24.40 -16.60 -2.95
N GLY A 171 25.04 -17.71 -2.57
CA GLY A 171 25.03 -18.95 -3.35
C GLY A 171 25.50 -18.77 -4.79
N GLY A 172 26.50 -17.92 -5.04
CA GLY A 172 27.01 -17.65 -6.38
C GLY A 172 26.13 -16.70 -7.22
N GLN A 173 24.94 -16.34 -6.75
CA GLN A 173 24.03 -15.42 -7.44
C GLN A 173 24.16 -13.99 -6.93
N ARG A 174 24.09 -13.00 -7.84
CA ARG A 174 23.99 -11.60 -7.46
C ARG A 174 22.59 -11.32 -6.91
N ILE A 175 22.53 -10.71 -5.75
CA ILE A 175 21.27 -10.37 -5.08
C ILE A 175 21.23 -8.90 -4.68
N LEU A 176 20.02 -8.37 -4.53
CA LEU A 176 19.74 -7.14 -3.82
C LEU A 176 19.06 -7.49 -2.50
N ARG A 177 19.69 -7.19 -1.37
CA ARG A 177 19.06 -7.32 -0.04
C ARG A 177 17.96 -6.28 0.10
N VAL A 178 16.84 -6.67 0.67
CA VAL A 178 15.69 -5.77 0.85
C VAL A 178 15.12 -5.88 2.26
N TRP A 179 14.60 -4.77 2.74
CA TRP A 179 13.94 -4.68 4.03
C TRP A 179 12.57 -5.36 3.95
N GLY A 180 12.32 -6.33 4.79
CA GLY A 180 11.01 -6.96 4.91
C GLY A 180 9.94 -5.91 5.28
N LYS A 181 8.69 -6.16 4.87
CA LYS A 181 7.57 -5.26 5.23
C LYS A 181 7.43 -5.22 6.75
N GLY A 182 7.81 -4.10 7.35
CA GLY A 182 7.68 -3.85 8.79
C GLY A 182 8.72 -4.52 9.66
N ARG A 183 9.86 -4.86 9.11
CA ARG A 183 11.05 -5.28 9.84
C ARG A 183 12.13 -4.23 9.68
N ASP A 184 12.95 -4.09 10.70
CA ASP A 184 14.12 -3.20 10.69
C ASP A 184 15.38 -3.97 10.28
N GLU A 185 15.23 -5.19 9.73
CA GLU A 185 16.30 -6.05 9.25
C GLU A 185 16.17 -6.32 7.75
N ARG A 186 17.33 -6.52 7.09
CA ARG A 186 17.45 -6.89 5.67
C ARG A 186 17.38 -8.42 5.53
N ASP A 187 16.26 -9.00 5.93
CA ASP A 187 16.03 -10.46 6.00
C ASP A 187 15.57 -11.09 4.69
N ASN A 188 15.32 -10.26 3.67
CA ASN A 188 14.84 -10.69 2.36
C ASN A 188 15.79 -10.23 1.24
N PHE A 189 15.71 -10.89 0.09
CA PHE A 189 16.46 -10.52 -1.10
C PHE A 189 15.69 -10.79 -2.38
N VAL A 190 16.15 -10.20 -3.47
CA VAL A 190 15.78 -10.57 -4.85
C VAL A 190 17.04 -10.91 -5.62
N VAL A 191 16.94 -11.87 -6.54
CA VAL A 191 18.04 -12.21 -7.46
C VAL A 191 18.10 -11.13 -8.54
N LEU A 192 19.29 -10.60 -8.78
CA LEU A 192 19.58 -9.69 -9.88
C LEU A 192 20.21 -10.48 -11.04
N THR A 193 19.38 -10.93 -11.97
CA THR A 193 19.88 -11.47 -13.24
C THR A 193 20.68 -10.41 -13.99
N ASP A 194 21.50 -10.81 -14.97
CA ASP A 194 22.30 -9.82 -15.74
C ASP A 194 21.42 -8.78 -16.39
N LYS A 195 20.25 -9.13 -16.91
CA LYS A 195 19.27 -8.19 -17.49
C LYS A 195 18.63 -7.26 -16.44
N ALA A 196 18.61 -7.63 -15.16
CA ALA A 196 18.16 -6.76 -14.09
C ALA A 196 19.29 -5.85 -13.59
N TYR A 197 20.54 -6.35 -13.57
CA TYR A 197 21.69 -5.65 -13.01
C TYR A 197 22.35 -4.68 -14.02
N ALA A 198 22.47 -5.03 -15.28
CA ALA A 198 23.15 -4.21 -16.27
C ALA A 198 22.66 -2.75 -16.32
N PRO A 199 21.34 -2.45 -16.31
CA PRO A 199 20.87 -1.07 -16.23
C PRO A 199 21.25 -0.35 -14.93
N ILE A 200 21.28 -1.08 -13.81
CA ILE A 200 21.72 -0.50 -12.52
C ILE A 200 23.18 -0.11 -12.60
N LYS A 201 24.05 -1.00 -13.15
CA LYS A 201 25.46 -0.75 -13.35
C LYS A 201 25.68 0.46 -14.23
N ALA A 202 25.04 0.52 -15.39
CA ALA A 202 25.13 1.66 -16.31
C ALA A 202 24.71 2.97 -15.64
N TYR A 203 23.64 2.97 -14.84
CA TYR A 203 23.22 4.14 -14.08
C TYR A 203 24.29 4.55 -13.03
N LEU A 204 24.84 3.61 -12.27
CA LEU A 204 25.87 3.90 -11.28
C LEU A 204 27.14 4.49 -11.92
N GLU A 205 27.52 4.04 -13.11
CA GLU A 205 28.63 4.61 -13.87
C GLU A 205 28.39 6.08 -14.23
N THR A 206 27.14 6.48 -14.50
CA THR A 206 26.77 7.90 -14.77
C THR A 206 26.83 8.78 -13.52
N ARG A 207 26.80 8.19 -12.31
CA ARG A 207 26.87 8.96 -11.06
C ARG A 207 28.30 9.38 -10.69
N GLY A 208 29.31 8.75 -11.28
CA GLY A 208 30.70 8.94 -10.88
C GLY A 208 31.04 8.26 -9.55
N SER A 209 31.92 8.87 -8.77
CA SER A 209 32.34 8.31 -7.46
C SER A 209 31.20 8.30 -6.47
N THR A 210 30.91 7.12 -5.90
CA THR A 210 29.85 6.89 -4.90
C THR A 210 30.39 6.08 -3.74
N THR A 211 29.82 6.27 -2.56
CA THR A 211 30.11 5.42 -1.40
C THR A 211 29.10 4.27 -1.31
N LEU A 212 29.51 3.14 -0.75
CA LEU A 212 28.69 1.94 -0.67
C LEU A 212 27.39 2.15 0.15
N LYS A 213 27.41 3.07 1.12
CA LYS A 213 26.24 3.36 1.99
C LYS A 213 25.25 4.35 1.38
N GLU A 214 25.58 4.91 0.22
CA GLU A 214 24.64 5.82 -0.47
C GLU A 214 23.40 5.09 -0.99
N PRO A 215 22.28 5.83 -1.17
CA PRO A 215 21.11 5.30 -1.82
C PRO A 215 21.42 4.73 -3.20
N LEU A 216 20.87 3.57 -3.53
CA LEU A 216 21.03 2.95 -4.85
C LEU A 216 20.56 3.89 -5.95
N PHE A 217 19.41 4.55 -5.75
CA PHE A 217 18.87 5.56 -6.66
C PHE A 217 18.70 6.89 -5.94
N VAL A 218 19.14 7.97 -6.58
CA VAL A 218 19.11 9.32 -6.02
C VAL A 218 18.21 10.28 -6.78
N SER A 219 17.80 11.33 -6.10
CA SER A 219 16.98 12.41 -6.65
C SER A 219 17.80 13.33 -7.54
N THR A 220 17.20 13.77 -8.63
CA THR A 220 17.70 14.84 -9.51
C THR A 220 16.98 16.18 -9.27
N SER A 221 16.11 16.25 -8.27
CA SER A 221 15.40 17.49 -7.93
C SER A 221 16.33 18.46 -7.22
N ASN A 222 16.29 19.75 -7.58
CA ASN A 222 17.07 20.80 -6.93
C ASN A 222 16.85 20.90 -5.42
N ARG A 223 15.65 20.52 -4.93
CA ARG A 223 15.34 20.53 -3.48
C ARG A 223 15.98 19.37 -2.70
N ASN A 224 16.37 18.31 -3.38
CA ASN A 224 16.93 17.10 -2.76
C ASN A 224 17.94 16.42 -3.71
N LEU A 225 18.81 17.22 -4.31
CA LEU A 225 19.81 16.71 -5.26
C LEU A 225 20.69 15.66 -4.59
N ASN A 226 20.89 14.52 -5.25
CA ASN A 226 21.62 13.35 -4.76
C ASN A 226 21.08 12.73 -3.47
N GLY A 227 19.99 13.23 -2.92
CA GLY A 227 19.31 12.61 -1.79
C GLY A 227 18.49 11.39 -2.16
N ARG A 228 18.09 10.62 -1.16
CA ARG A 228 17.24 9.42 -1.32
C ARG A 228 15.89 9.77 -1.98
N LEU A 229 15.46 8.96 -2.93
CA LEU A 229 14.13 9.07 -3.55
C LEU A 229 13.01 8.86 -2.53
N THR A 230 11.82 9.33 -2.87
CA THR A 230 10.58 8.99 -2.16
C THR A 230 9.75 7.98 -2.98
N THR A 231 8.87 7.25 -2.32
CA THR A 231 7.92 6.36 -3.03
C THR A 231 7.01 7.14 -3.98
N ARG A 232 6.74 8.42 -3.67
CA ARG A 232 5.99 9.32 -4.54
C ARG A 232 6.74 9.62 -5.84
N THR A 233 8.06 9.80 -5.76
CA THR A 233 8.91 10.01 -6.95
C THR A 233 8.86 8.79 -7.87
N ILE A 234 9.03 7.57 -7.34
CA ILE A 234 8.92 6.34 -8.13
C ILE A 234 7.51 6.21 -8.75
N SER A 235 6.46 6.50 -7.96
CA SER A 235 5.10 6.47 -8.47
C SER A 235 4.87 7.49 -9.61
N LYS A 236 5.51 8.66 -9.54
CA LYS A 236 5.46 9.69 -10.58
C LYS A 236 6.15 9.19 -11.85
N ILE A 237 7.38 8.67 -11.75
CA ILE A 237 8.11 8.08 -12.88
C ILE A 237 7.25 7.01 -13.58
N CYS A 238 6.71 6.05 -12.84
CA CYS A 238 5.86 5.02 -13.43
C CYS A 238 4.62 5.61 -14.12
N LYS A 239 3.95 6.60 -13.52
CA LYS A 239 2.76 7.22 -14.11
C LYS A 239 3.09 8.00 -15.38
N GLU A 240 4.22 8.70 -15.42
CA GLU A 240 4.72 9.39 -16.62
C GLU A 240 5.00 8.38 -17.73
N GLY A 241 5.66 7.26 -17.41
CA GLY A 241 5.92 6.21 -18.40
C GLY A 241 4.63 5.55 -18.92
N PHE A 242 3.63 5.31 -18.06
CA PHE A 242 2.33 4.79 -18.52
C PHE A 242 1.63 5.76 -19.48
N ARG A 243 1.62 7.05 -19.16
CA ARG A 243 1.05 8.08 -20.04
C ARG A 243 1.75 8.14 -21.39
N ALA A 244 3.07 8.01 -21.39
CA ALA A 244 3.86 8.03 -22.62
C ALA A 244 3.52 6.86 -23.57
N ILE A 245 3.02 5.75 -23.05
CA ILE A 245 2.56 4.59 -23.85
C ILE A 245 1.04 4.56 -24.01
N GLY A 246 0.35 5.68 -23.77
CA GLY A 246 -1.10 5.82 -23.96
C GLY A 246 -1.97 5.28 -22.84
N ILE A 247 -1.40 4.99 -21.64
CA ILE A 247 -2.13 4.48 -20.49
C ILE A 247 -2.28 5.58 -19.43
N ASP A 248 -3.46 6.20 -19.31
CA ASP A 248 -3.73 7.22 -18.26
C ASP A 248 -4.84 6.80 -17.27
N ALA A 249 -5.23 5.55 -17.27
CA ALA A 249 -6.21 5.04 -16.32
C ALA A 249 -5.66 5.02 -14.88
N HIS A 250 -6.55 5.25 -13.89
CA HIS A 250 -6.16 5.34 -12.48
C HIS A 250 -5.79 3.97 -11.86
N GLU A 251 -6.18 2.89 -12.51
CA GLU A 251 -5.85 1.52 -12.15
C GLU A 251 -4.35 1.24 -12.30
N TYR A 252 -3.68 1.93 -13.26
CA TYR A 252 -2.26 1.77 -13.49
C TYR A 252 -1.44 2.64 -12.56
N THR A 253 -0.69 1.99 -11.71
CA THR A 253 0.18 2.61 -10.71
C THR A 253 1.54 1.90 -10.69
N ALA A 254 2.51 2.42 -9.95
CA ALA A 254 3.78 1.71 -9.76
C ALA A 254 3.59 0.28 -9.22
N HIS A 255 2.49 0.00 -8.49
CA HIS A 255 2.17 -1.35 -8.04
C HIS A 255 1.71 -2.27 -9.18
N SER A 256 1.23 -1.72 -10.29
CA SER A 256 0.89 -2.47 -11.50
C SER A 256 2.10 -3.14 -12.13
N LEU A 257 3.31 -2.57 -11.99
CA LEU A 257 4.55 -3.24 -12.44
C LEU A 257 4.80 -4.53 -11.65
N ARG A 258 4.57 -4.52 -10.34
CA ARG A 258 4.66 -5.74 -9.51
C ARG A 258 3.56 -6.73 -9.86
N HIS A 259 2.37 -6.25 -10.19
CA HIS A 259 1.28 -7.10 -10.69
C HIS A 259 1.65 -7.73 -12.04
N THR A 260 2.23 -6.94 -12.95
CA THR A 260 2.78 -7.43 -14.22
C THR A 260 3.82 -8.55 -14.01
N THR A 261 4.75 -8.36 -13.06
CA THR A 261 5.73 -9.41 -12.71
C THR A 261 5.02 -10.70 -12.27
N ALA A 262 4.00 -10.59 -11.40
CA ALA A 262 3.24 -11.75 -10.94
C ALA A 262 2.56 -12.49 -12.10
N VAL A 263 1.89 -11.73 -12.97
CA VAL A 263 1.18 -12.28 -14.15
C VAL A 263 2.15 -12.96 -15.10
N MET A 264 3.28 -12.32 -15.42
CA MET A 264 4.28 -12.90 -16.32
C MET A 264 4.92 -14.18 -15.74
N LEU A 265 5.15 -14.21 -14.43
CA LEU A 265 5.64 -15.43 -13.75
C LEU A 265 4.60 -16.56 -13.77
N LEU A 266 3.32 -16.24 -13.60
CA LEU A 266 2.26 -17.26 -13.67
C LEU A 266 2.06 -17.81 -15.10
N LYS A 267 2.17 -16.96 -16.11
CA LYS A 267 2.06 -17.39 -17.53
C LYS A 267 3.21 -18.31 -17.95
N ASN A 268 4.39 -18.17 -17.35
CA ASN A 268 5.60 -18.89 -17.72
C ASN A 268 6.14 -19.84 -16.64
N GLY A 269 5.45 -19.98 -15.51
CA GLY A 269 5.90 -20.76 -14.37
C GLY A 269 4.74 -21.15 -13.46
N SER A 270 4.95 -21.05 -12.16
CA SER A 270 4.03 -21.54 -11.13
C SER A 270 3.63 -20.47 -10.12
N LEU A 271 2.56 -20.74 -9.33
CA LEU A 271 2.21 -19.92 -8.19
C LEU A 271 3.33 -19.87 -7.13
N ALA A 272 4.11 -20.94 -7.00
CA ALA A 272 5.27 -20.99 -6.11
C ALA A 272 6.36 -19.98 -6.53
N ASP A 273 6.59 -19.83 -7.83
CA ASP A 273 7.52 -18.82 -8.35
C ASP A 273 7.06 -17.40 -8.01
N VAL A 274 5.77 -17.13 -8.15
CA VAL A 274 5.19 -15.83 -7.74
C VAL A 274 5.36 -15.59 -6.24
N GLN A 275 5.09 -16.58 -5.40
CA GLN A 275 5.25 -16.46 -3.95
C GLN A 275 6.71 -16.19 -3.57
N SER A 276 7.63 -16.91 -4.18
CA SER A 276 9.07 -16.78 -3.98
C SER A 276 9.57 -15.39 -4.40
N VAL A 277 9.35 -15.00 -5.65
CA VAL A 277 9.86 -13.74 -6.21
C VAL A 277 9.21 -12.53 -5.53
N LEU A 278 7.90 -12.57 -5.28
CA LEU A 278 7.21 -11.46 -4.63
C LEU A 278 7.35 -11.46 -3.11
N ARG A 279 7.89 -12.51 -2.52
CA ARG A 279 8.11 -12.63 -1.06
C ARG A 279 6.81 -12.36 -0.28
N HIS A 280 5.74 -13.04 -0.67
CA HIS A 280 4.45 -12.92 0.02
C HIS A 280 4.47 -13.72 1.33
N ALA A 281 4.17 -13.04 2.44
CA ALA A 281 4.05 -13.69 3.75
C ALA A 281 2.82 -14.61 3.86
N SER A 282 1.82 -14.42 3.00
CA SER A 282 0.59 -15.22 2.97
C SER A 282 0.27 -15.68 1.55
N PRO A 283 0.00 -16.98 1.35
CA PRO A 283 -0.46 -17.53 0.07
C PRO A 283 -1.71 -16.84 -0.47
N ALA A 284 -2.64 -16.44 0.42
CA ALA A 284 -3.86 -15.73 0.05
C ALA A 284 -3.59 -14.42 -0.74
N THR A 285 -2.43 -13.78 -0.50
CA THR A 285 -2.03 -12.59 -1.26
C THR A 285 -1.69 -12.92 -2.71
N SER A 286 -1.17 -14.12 -2.98
CA SER A 286 -0.83 -14.57 -4.34
C SER A 286 -2.05 -15.08 -5.10
N GLN A 287 -3.05 -15.62 -4.40
CA GLN A 287 -4.30 -16.08 -5.02
C GLN A 287 -5.10 -14.96 -5.72
N ILE A 288 -4.89 -13.70 -5.32
CA ILE A 288 -5.50 -12.57 -6.01
C ILE A 288 -5.03 -12.49 -7.48
N TYR A 289 -3.76 -12.84 -7.73
CA TYR A 289 -3.20 -12.87 -9.08
C TYR A 289 -3.71 -14.08 -9.88
N THR A 290 -3.88 -15.22 -9.22
CA THR A 290 -4.39 -16.44 -9.85
C THR A 290 -5.77 -16.22 -10.45
N LYS A 291 -6.68 -15.57 -9.72
CA LYS A 291 -8.05 -15.32 -10.22
C LYS A 291 -8.09 -14.44 -11.48
N SER A 292 -7.24 -13.43 -11.59
CA SER A 292 -7.22 -12.55 -12.77
C SER A 292 -6.66 -13.27 -14.01
N ILE A 293 -5.79 -14.26 -13.80
CA ILE A 293 -5.17 -15.05 -14.88
C ILE A 293 -5.99 -16.28 -15.22
N GLU A 294 -6.62 -16.91 -14.22
CA GLU A 294 -7.50 -18.08 -14.45
C GLU A 294 -8.61 -17.72 -15.44
N GLU A 295 -9.21 -16.54 -15.34
CA GLU A 295 -10.20 -16.08 -16.29
C GLU A 295 -9.59 -15.87 -17.68
N GLU A 296 -8.45 -15.19 -17.78
CA GLU A 296 -7.75 -14.96 -19.04
C GLU A 296 -7.28 -16.26 -19.68
N LEU A 297 -6.68 -17.18 -18.90
CA LEU A 297 -6.22 -18.48 -19.37
C LEU A 297 -7.41 -19.39 -19.75
N ARG A 298 -8.50 -19.34 -19.01
CA ARG A 298 -9.74 -20.07 -19.32
C ARG A 298 -10.34 -19.62 -20.64
N LEU A 299 -10.36 -18.31 -20.89
CA LEU A 299 -10.85 -17.76 -22.16
C LEU A 299 -9.89 -18.06 -23.32
N ALA A 300 -8.58 -18.06 -23.07
CA ALA A 300 -7.57 -18.40 -24.08
C ALA A 300 -7.54 -19.91 -24.42
N ASN A 301 -7.78 -20.77 -23.42
CA ASN A 301 -7.80 -22.23 -23.54
C ASN A 301 -9.01 -22.80 -22.76
N PRO A 302 -10.24 -22.67 -23.31
CA PRO A 302 -11.43 -23.16 -22.64
C PRO A 302 -11.32 -24.67 -22.35
N SER A 303 -11.49 -25.03 -21.08
CA SER A 303 -11.46 -26.47 -20.69
C SER A 303 -12.58 -27.26 -21.35
N GLU A 304 -13.63 -26.58 -21.76
CA GLU A 304 -14.76 -27.11 -22.52
C GLU A 304 -14.33 -27.72 -23.86
N MET A 305 -13.30 -27.16 -24.53
CA MET A 305 -12.74 -27.72 -25.79
C MET A 305 -12.18 -29.14 -25.60
N LYS A 306 -11.85 -29.54 -24.38
CA LYS A 306 -11.41 -30.93 -24.11
C LYS A 306 -12.56 -31.92 -24.23
N LEU A 307 -13.79 -31.46 -24.07
CA LEU A 307 -15.00 -32.26 -24.20
C LEU A 307 -15.37 -32.49 -25.67
N ASP A 308 -15.06 -31.54 -26.56
CA ASP A 308 -15.36 -31.63 -28.00
C ASP A 308 -14.63 -32.81 -28.68
N GLY A 309 -13.57 -33.35 -28.04
CA GLY A 309 -12.88 -34.57 -28.52
C GLY A 309 -13.40 -35.87 -27.95
N ILE A 310 -14.41 -35.81 -27.06
CA ILE A 310 -14.95 -37.02 -26.39
C ILE A 310 -16.33 -37.38 -26.94
N PHE A 311 -17.14 -36.42 -27.36
CA PHE A 311 -18.45 -36.62 -27.99
C PHE A 311 -18.75 -35.60 -29.05
#